data_493937a3365ceba7ed94717f7eb772c7
#
_entry.id   493937a3365ceba7ed94717f7eb772c7
#
_cell.length_a   1.000
_cell.length_b   1.000
_cell.length_c   1.000
_cell.angle_alpha   90.00
_cell.angle_beta   90.00
_cell.angle_gamma   90.00
#
_symmetry.space_group_name_H-M   'P 1'
#
loop_
_entity.id
_entity.type
_entity.pdbx_description
1 polymer ?
#
loop_
_entity_poly.entity_id
_entity_poly.type
_entity_poly.pdbx_seq_one_letter_code
_entity_poly.pdbx_strand_id
1 'polypeptide(L)'
;MKSLHLNDLKKNEAVPDSYEIAVAYKGRKVEIILDNYAYTLQQLLETANNVLVALPTLDEKAKKYLAHQNIDCFNECNEKNGRPEATEECLERMMTLSAIQFFDESIDFYYNISCYKNYQLIVEVSLNHGYKHPEFQQWYLNAPYKSKFLEKLTSFFKKMF
;
A
#
# COMPACT_ATOMS: atom_id res chain seq x y z
N MET A 1 -14.77 -1.04 -10.81
CA MET A 1 -13.88 -2.20 -11.02
C MET A 1 -14.71 -3.49 -10.98
N LYS A 2 -14.19 -4.60 -11.58
CA LYS A 2 -14.83 -5.91 -11.45
C LYS A 2 -14.71 -6.41 -10.01
N SER A 3 -15.78 -6.97 -9.44
CA SER A 3 -15.72 -7.61 -8.11
C SER A 3 -14.77 -8.81 -8.12
N LEU A 4 -14.07 -9.00 -7.04
CA LEU A 4 -13.20 -10.14 -6.78
C LEU A 4 -14.04 -11.31 -6.26
N HIS A 5 -13.68 -12.53 -6.67
CA HIS A 5 -14.29 -13.77 -6.20
C HIS A 5 -13.22 -14.70 -5.64
N LEU A 6 -13.60 -15.60 -4.74
CA LEU A 6 -12.67 -16.57 -4.12
C LEU A 6 -11.87 -17.38 -5.17
N ASN A 7 -12.51 -17.75 -6.27
CA ASN A 7 -11.87 -18.52 -7.34
C ASN A 7 -10.84 -17.72 -8.15
N ASP A 8 -10.81 -16.39 -8.03
CA ASP A 8 -9.84 -15.53 -8.69
C ASP A 8 -8.54 -15.41 -7.89
N LEU A 9 -8.57 -15.77 -6.59
CA LEU A 9 -7.45 -15.64 -5.67
C LEU A 9 -6.42 -16.77 -5.88
N LYS A 10 -5.16 -16.41 -5.76
CA LYS A 10 -4.03 -17.35 -5.72
C LYS A 10 -3.47 -17.38 -4.32
N LYS A 11 -3.28 -18.58 -3.77
CA LYS A 11 -2.57 -18.72 -2.50
C LYS A 11 -1.10 -18.35 -2.69
N ASN A 12 -0.57 -17.55 -1.77
CA ASN A 12 0.86 -17.25 -1.75
C ASN A 12 1.60 -18.47 -1.17
N GLU A 13 2.56 -19.02 -1.92
CA GLU A 13 3.31 -20.21 -1.48
C GLU A 13 4.36 -19.89 -0.40
N ALA A 14 4.80 -18.63 -0.34
CA ALA A 14 5.83 -18.17 0.58
C ALA A 14 5.29 -17.69 1.93
N VAL A 15 4.02 -17.26 1.98
CA VAL A 15 3.39 -16.69 3.18
C VAL A 15 2.14 -17.51 3.51
N PRO A 16 2.12 -18.25 4.63
CA PRO A 16 0.93 -18.97 5.06
C PRO A 16 -0.26 -18.03 5.19
N ASP A 17 -1.45 -18.53 4.83
CA ASP A 17 -2.73 -17.82 4.96
C ASP A 17 -2.81 -16.46 4.24
N SER A 18 -1.94 -16.25 3.26
CA SER A 18 -1.94 -15.10 2.37
C SER A 18 -2.42 -15.49 0.97
N TYR A 19 -3.26 -14.63 0.38
CA TYR A 19 -3.85 -14.80 -0.95
C TYR A 19 -3.64 -13.52 -1.75
N GLU A 20 -3.44 -13.67 -3.05
CA GLU A 20 -3.16 -12.54 -3.93
C GLU A 20 -3.97 -12.58 -5.23
N ILE A 21 -4.27 -11.41 -5.73
CA ILE A 21 -4.84 -11.20 -7.06
C ILE A 21 -4.38 -9.87 -7.62
N ALA A 22 -4.24 -9.79 -8.93
CA ALA A 22 -3.94 -8.53 -9.59
C ALA A 22 -5.19 -7.92 -10.23
N VAL A 23 -5.40 -6.63 -10.01
CA VAL A 23 -6.47 -5.85 -10.64
C VAL A 23 -5.89 -4.74 -11.51
N ALA A 24 -6.64 -4.34 -12.53
CA ALA A 24 -6.29 -3.17 -13.34
C ALA A 24 -6.88 -1.90 -12.69
N TYR A 25 -6.02 -0.92 -12.39
CA TYR A 25 -6.42 0.39 -11.88
C TYR A 25 -5.63 1.50 -12.55
N LYS A 26 -6.30 2.49 -13.14
CA LYS A 26 -5.70 3.60 -13.90
C LYS A 26 -4.65 3.12 -14.94
N GLY A 27 -4.98 2.01 -15.65
CA GLY A 27 -4.11 1.44 -16.67
C GLY A 27 -2.88 0.69 -16.16
N ARG A 28 -2.79 0.41 -14.87
CA ARG A 28 -1.67 -0.30 -14.23
C ARG A 28 -2.18 -1.52 -13.46
N LYS A 29 -1.26 -2.47 -13.26
CA LYS A 29 -1.50 -3.61 -12.38
C LYS A 29 -1.31 -3.18 -10.94
N VAL A 30 -2.31 -3.43 -10.09
CA VAL A 30 -2.26 -3.27 -8.63
C VAL A 30 -2.45 -4.63 -8.00
N GLU A 31 -1.59 -5.00 -7.08
CA GLU A 31 -1.68 -6.26 -6.35
C GLU A 31 -2.60 -6.07 -5.14
N ILE A 32 -3.54 -6.99 -4.98
CA ILE A 32 -4.42 -7.09 -3.82
C ILE A 32 -3.96 -8.32 -3.03
N ILE A 33 -3.58 -8.09 -1.78
CA ILE A 33 -3.06 -9.12 -0.88
C ILE A 33 -4.03 -9.23 0.29
N LEU A 34 -4.49 -10.45 0.58
CA LEU A 34 -5.43 -10.75 1.67
C LEU A 34 -4.72 -11.68 2.66
N ASP A 35 -4.39 -11.18 3.83
CA ASP A 35 -3.74 -11.95 4.89
C ASP A 35 -4.77 -12.30 5.96
N ASN A 36 -5.19 -13.58 6.00
CA ASN A 36 -6.27 -14.03 6.86
C ASN A 36 -5.74 -14.74 8.11
N TYR A 37 -5.44 -13.96 9.13
CA TYR A 37 -5.00 -14.48 10.42
C TYR A 37 -6.17 -14.67 11.40
N ALA A 38 -7.07 -13.71 11.53
CA ALA A 38 -8.20 -13.74 12.45
C ALA A 38 -9.56 -13.70 11.73
N TYR A 39 -9.67 -12.96 10.61
CA TYR A 39 -10.88 -12.92 9.80
C TYR A 39 -10.90 -14.05 8.77
N THR A 40 -12.10 -14.46 8.37
CA THR A 40 -12.23 -15.41 7.25
C THR A 40 -11.85 -14.73 5.94
N LEU A 41 -11.34 -15.53 5.00
CA LEU A 41 -11.01 -15.06 3.65
C LEU A 41 -12.23 -14.38 2.97
N GLN A 42 -13.45 -14.87 3.26
CA GLN A 42 -14.68 -14.27 2.75
C GLN A 42 -14.90 -12.85 3.27
N GLN A 43 -14.67 -12.61 4.57
CA GLN A 43 -14.79 -11.28 5.18
C GLN A 43 -13.77 -10.29 4.61
N LEU A 44 -12.51 -10.73 4.47
CA LEU A 44 -11.46 -9.92 3.84
C LEU A 44 -11.80 -9.60 2.37
N LEU A 45 -12.34 -10.56 1.63
CA LEU A 45 -12.74 -10.37 0.25
C LEU A 45 -13.90 -9.35 0.11
N GLU A 46 -14.88 -9.38 1.02
CA GLU A 46 -15.96 -8.39 1.08
C GLU A 46 -15.40 -7.00 1.38
N THR A 47 -14.50 -6.88 2.35
CA THR A 47 -13.81 -5.62 2.67
C THR A 47 -13.02 -5.12 1.46
N ALA A 48 -12.25 -5.99 0.80
CA ALA A 48 -11.50 -5.64 -0.40
C ALA A 48 -12.41 -5.14 -1.53
N ASN A 49 -13.53 -5.80 -1.80
CA ASN A 49 -14.49 -5.35 -2.80
C ASN A 49 -15.07 -3.96 -2.47
N ASN A 50 -15.38 -3.69 -1.23
CA ASN A 50 -15.89 -2.39 -0.78
C ASN A 50 -14.81 -1.29 -0.95
N VAL A 51 -13.56 -1.58 -0.57
CA VAL A 51 -12.42 -0.68 -0.76
C VAL A 51 -12.18 -0.40 -2.24
N LEU A 52 -12.26 -1.43 -3.10
CA LEU A 52 -12.09 -1.26 -4.55
C LEU A 52 -13.15 -0.34 -5.18
N VAL A 53 -14.38 -0.34 -4.67
CA VAL A 53 -15.42 0.62 -5.10
C VAL A 53 -15.03 2.05 -4.70
N ALA A 54 -14.52 2.25 -3.49
CA ALA A 54 -14.12 3.57 -2.97
C ALA A 54 -12.70 3.99 -3.41
N LEU A 55 -11.96 3.11 -4.08
CA LEU A 55 -10.53 3.26 -4.36
C LEU A 55 -10.16 4.59 -5.04
N PRO A 56 -10.90 5.13 -6.02
CA PRO A 56 -10.54 6.41 -6.63
C PRO A 56 -10.43 7.55 -5.61
N THR A 57 -11.37 7.60 -4.66
CA THR A 57 -11.40 8.63 -3.60
C THR A 57 -10.34 8.35 -2.52
N LEU A 58 -10.15 7.09 -2.14
CA LEU A 58 -9.15 6.71 -1.14
C LEU A 58 -7.73 6.95 -1.66
N ASP A 59 -7.44 6.58 -2.91
CA ASP A 59 -6.14 6.81 -3.56
C ASP A 59 -5.79 8.30 -3.62
N GLU A 60 -6.75 9.16 -4.00
CA GLU A 60 -6.53 10.61 -4.03
C GLU A 60 -6.20 11.17 -2.64
N LYS A 61 -7.01 10.83 -1.63
CA LYS A 61 -6.80 11.30 -0.25
C LYS A 61 -5.48 10.78 0.34
N ALA A 62 -5.17 9.49 0.11
CA ALA A 62 -3.92 8.89 0.58
C ALA A 62 -2.69 9.57 -0.02
N LYS A 63 -2.72 9.88 -1.32
CA LYS A 63 -1.63 10.60 -1.99
C LYS A 63 -1.45 12.01 -1.44
N LYS A 64 -2.53 12.75 -1.22
CA LYS A 64 -2.47 14.08 -0.60
C LYS A 64 -1.84 14.02 0.79
N TYR A 65 -2.30 13.08 1.61
CA TYR A 65 -1.73 12.86 2.93
C TYR A 65 -0.23 12.53 2.86
N LEU A 66 0.16 11.57 2.02
CA LEU A 66 1.56 11.18 1.86
C LEU A 66 2.44 12.30 1.31
N ALA A 67 1.94 13.09 0.36
CA ALA A 67 2.67 14.22 -0.19
C ALA A 67 2.94 15.26 0.89
N HIS A 68 1.93 15.64 1.64
CA HIS A 68 2.06 16.58 2.76
C HIS A 68 3.06 16.11 3.82
N GLN A 69 3.02 14.83 4.19
CA GLN A 69 3.92 14.28 5.20
C GLN A 69 5.38 14.13 4.74
N ASN A 70 5.62 14.05 3.42
CA ASN A 70 6.93 13.65 2.90
C ASN A 70 7.62 14.72 2.05
N ILE A 71 6.99 15.86 1.77
CA ILE A 71 7.54 16.85 0.82
C ILE A 71 8.92 17.37 1.24
N ASP A 72 9.13 17.65 2.52
CA ASP A 72 10.41 18.17 3.01
C ASP A 72 11.52 17.13 2.84
N CYS A 73 11.28 15.89 3.29
CA CYS A 73 12.24 14.79 3.13
C CYS A 73 12.52 14.47 1.65
N PHE A 74 11.50 14.59 0.80
CA PHE A 74 11.64 14.41 -0.64
C PHE A 74 12.52 15.51 -1.25
N ASN A 75 12.37 16.76 -0.83
CA ASN A 75 13.16 17.89 -1.29
C ASN A 75 14.60 17.84 -0.78
N GLU A 76 14.85 17.39 0.45
CA GLU A 76 16.20 17.09 0.91
C GLU A 76 16.90 16.03 0.03
N CYS A 77 16.16 15.01 -0.39
CA CYS A 77 16.68 13.99 -1.31
C CYS A 77 16.93 14.57 -2.70
N ASN A 78 16.07 15.46 -3.19
CA ASN A 78 16.24 16.14 -4.46
C ASN A 78 17.51 17.00 -4.47
N GLU A 79 17.70 17.82 -3.42
CA GLU A 79 18.86 18.68 -3.25
C GLU A 79 20.16 17.87 -3.28
N LYS A 80 20.24 16.77 -2.50
CA LYS A 80 21.41 15.87 -2.47
C LYS A 80 21.72 15.23 -3.82
N ASN A 81 20.73 15.12 -4.70
CA ASN A 81 20.87 14.54 -6.05
C ASN A 81 20.92 15.61 -7.16
N GLY A 82 21.05 16.91 -6.81
CA GLY A 82 21.08 18.01 -7.77
C GLY A 82 19.80 18.18 -8.57
N ARG A 83 18.64 17.82 -8.00
CA ARG A 83 17.31 17.95 -8.59
C ARG A 83 16.59 19.18 -8.06
N PRO A 84 15.70 19.78 -8.84
CA PRO A 84 14.90 20.91 -8.36
C PRO A 84 13.96 20.50 -7.23
N GLU A 85 13.62 21.48 -6.41
CA GLU A 85 12.56 21.36 -5.40
C GLU A 85 11.21 21.03 -6.06
N ALA A 86 10.44 20.17 -5.42
CA ALA A 86 9.12 19.75 -5.87
C ALA A 86 8.03 20.31 -4.96
N THR A 87 6.80 20.46 -5.51
CA THR A 87 5.60 20.76 -4.74
C THR A 87 4.89 19.47 -4.33
N GLU A 88 3.96 19.58 -3.37
CA GLU A 88 3.11 18.44 -2.97
C GLU A 88 2.37 17.84 -4.17
N GLU A 89 1.78 18.67 -5.05
CA GLU A 89 1.07 18.19 -6.24
C GLU A 89 2.01 17.47 -7.22
N CYS A 90 3.28 17.89 -7.26
CA CYS A 90 4.29 17.22 -8.07
C CYS A 90 4.58 15.82 -7.50
N LEU A 91 4.74 15.73 -6.18
CA LEU A 91 4.96 14.46 -5.49
C LEU A 91 3.74 13.53 -5.61
N GLU A 92 2.50 14.04 -5.46
CA GLU A 92 1.27 13.28 -5.69
C GLU A 92 1.23 12.62 -7.07
N ARG A 93 1.60 13.37 -8.12
CA ARG A 93 1.65 12.86 -9.51
C ARG A 93 2.73 11.80 -9.74
N MET A 94 3.81 11.86 -8.97
CA MET A 94 4.88 10.87 -9.04
C MET A 94 4.53 9.55 -8.34
N MET A 95 3.58 9.57 -7.41
CA MET A 95 3.16 8.37 -6.69
C MET A 95 2.24 7.49 -7.54
N THR A 96 2.52 6.21 -7.53
CA THR A 96 1.72 5.18 -8.21
C THR A 96 1.39 4.06 -7.24
N LEU A 97 0.09 3.81 -7.05
CA LEU A 97 -0.36 2.67 -6.25
C LEU A 97 0.12 1.37 -6.91
N SER A 98 0.80 0.54 -6.13
CA SER A 98 1.37 -0.74 -6.59
C SER A 98 0.71 -1.94 -5.95
N ALA A 99 0.30 -1.83 -4.67
CA ALA A 99 -0.40 -2.89 -3.96
C ALA A 99 -1.34 -2.32 -2.90
N ILE A 100 -2.33 -3.12 -2.52
CA ILE A 100 -3.19 -2.92 -1.35
C ILE A 100 -3.16 -4.23 -0.57
N GLN A 101 -2.77 -4.17 0.69
CA GLN A 101 -2.71 -5.32 1.58
C GLN A 101 -3.77 -5.17 2.66
N PHE A 102 -4.56 -6.21 2.83
CA PHE A 102 -5.63 -6.28 3.81
C PHE A 102 -5.17 -7.21 4.93
N PHE A 103 -5.07 -6.65 6.09
CA PHE A 103 -4.94 -7.37 7.34
C PHE A 103 -6.30 -7.42 8.05
N ASP A 104 -6.38 -8.15 9.16
CA ASP A 104 -7.65 -8.29 9.89
C ASP A 104 -8.26 -6.93 10.29
N GLU A 105 -7.46 -5.98 10.75
CA GLU A 105 -7.94 -4.68 11.27
C GLU A 105 -7.38 -3.47 10.50
N SER A 106 -6.47 -3.67 9.56
CA SER A 106 -5.83 -2.59 8.83
C SER A 106 -5.74 -2.84 7.33
N ILE A 107 -5.59 -1.76 6.57
CA ILE A 107 -5.45 -1.79 5.13
C ILE A 107 -4.25 -0.92 4.75
N ASP A 108 -3.24 -1.52 4.17
CA ASP A 108 -2.04 -0.81 3.74
C ASP A 108 -2.05 -0.54 2.24
N PHE A 109 -1.84 0.71 1.88
CA PHE A 109 -1.64 1.14 0.49
C PHE A 109 -0.16 1.38 0.23
N TYR A 110 0.38 0.75 -0.80
CA TYR A 110 1.79 0.80 -1.20
C TYR A 110 1.96 1.65 -2.45
N TYR A 111 2.75 2.73 -2.34
CA TYR A 111 3.02 3.65 -3.44
C TYR A 111 4.47 3.60 -3.88
N ASN A 112 4.70 3.38 -5.16
CA ASN A 112 6.01 3.59 -5.77
C ASN A 112 6.15 5.05 -6.22
N ILE A 113 7.35 5.62 -6.09
CA ILE A 113 7.67 6.96 -6.59
C ILE A 113 8.47 6.83 -7.88
N SER A 114 7.99 7.43 -8.97
CA SER A 114 8.55 7.21 -10.33
C SER A 114 10.01 7.62 -10.49
N CYS A 115 10.49 8.61 -9.74
CA CYS A 115 11.87 9.10 -9.83
C CYS A 115 12.85 8.37 -8.91
N TYR A 116 12.40 7.51 -8.01
CA TYR A 116 13.23 6.76 -7.08
C TYR A 116 12.85 5.28 -7.12
N LYS A 117 13.53 4.49 -7.95
CA LYS A 117 13.19 3.07 -8.24
C LYS A 117 13.07 2.15 -7.03
N ASN A 118 13.67 2.50 -5.90
CA ASN A 118 13.66 1.69 -4.68
C ASN A 118 12.93 2.38 -3.52
N TYR A 119 12.15 3.44 -3.82
CA TYR A 119 11.44 4.20 -2.81
C TYR A 119 9.97 3.84 -2.85
N GLN A 120 9.44 3.38 -1.73
CA GLN A 120 8.04 3.03 -1.57
C GLN A 120 7.50 3.72 -0.33
N LEU A 121 6.37 4.39 -0.48
CA LEU A 121 5.62 4.94 0.64
C LEU A 121 4.48 3.99 1.00
N ILE A 122 4.28 3.78 2.28
CA ILE A 122 3.21 2.93 2.79
C ILE A 122 2.34 3.76 3.70
N VAL A 123 1.04 3.68 3.51
CA VAL A 123 0.06 4.32 4.38
C VAL A 123 -1.00 3.32 4.78
N GLU A 124 -1.21 3.20 6.09
CA GLU A 124 -2.36 2.51 6.64
C GLU A 124 -3.61 3.38 6.48
N VAL A 125 -4.68 2.75 6.07
CA VAL A 125 -5.99 3.36 5.87
C VAL A 125 -6.96 2.73 6.88
N SER A 126 -7.36 3.48 7.87
CA SER A 126 -8.42 3.10 8.79
C SER A 126 -9.78 3.60 8.29
N LEU A 127 -10.75 2.71 8.29
CA LEU A 127 -12.12 2.98 7.85
C LEU A 127 -13.12 3.03 9.03
N ASN A 128 -12.64 3.24 10.26
CA ASN A 128 -13.47 3.29 11.48
C ASN A 128 -14.63 4.29 11.37
N HIS A 129 -14.44 5.38 10.63
CA HIS A 129 -15.45 6.40 10.35
C HIS A 129 -16.05 6.29 8.94
N GLY A 130 -15.88 5.12 8.31
CA GLY A 130 -16.37 4.79 6.97
C GLY A 130 -15.55 5.42 5.82
N TYR A 131 -15.90 5.07 4.59
CA TYR A 131 -15.16 5.45 3.38
C TYR A 131 -15.15 6.95 3.08
N LYS A 132 -16.07 7.73 3.66
CA LYS A 132 -16.11 9.19 3.48
C LYS A 132 -15.08 9.92 4.32
N HIS A 133 -14.74 9.36 5.46
CA HIS A 133 -13.83 9.94 6.45
C HIS A 133 -12.73 8.94 6.83
N PRO A 134 -11.89 8.50 5.86
CA PRO A 134 -10.77 7.60 6.16
C PRO A 134 -9.74 8.35 6.99
N GLU A 135 -9.15 7.64 7.94
CA GLU A 135 -7.99 8.09 8.67
C GLU A 135 -6.74 7.49 8.03
N PHE A 136 -5.63 8.23 8.05
CA PHE A 136 -4.38 7.81 7.45
C PHE A 136 -3.28 7.86 8.48
N GLN A 137 -2.48 6.79 8.53
CA GLN A 137 -1.26 6.74 9.33
C GLN A 137 -0.12 6.23 8.46
N GLN A 138 0.97 6.99 8.40
CA GLN A 138 2.15 6.55 7.68
C GLN A 138 3.01 5.66 8.58
N TRP A 139 3.35 4.46 8.08
CA TRP A 139 4.17 3.50 8.82
C TRP A 139 5.66 3.61 8.52
N TYR A 140 6.07 4.03 7.32
CA TYR A 140 7.49 4.08 6.94
C TYR A 140 7.83 5.25 6.02
N LEU A 141 8.75 6.07 6.47
CA LEU A 141 9.57 6.95 5.67
C LEU A 141 10.89 6.22 5.41
N ASN A 142 11.25 6.02 4.18
CA ASN A 142 12.52 5.47 3.70
C ASN A 142 12.58 3.97 3.51
N ALA A 143 12.57 3.60 2.26
CA ALA A 143 13.26 2.37 1.90
C ALA A 143 14.41 2.69 0.95
N PRO A 144 15.61 2.30 1.38
CA PRO A 144 16.29 1.27 0.63
C PRO A 144 16.20 -0.05 1.40
N TYR A 145 15.00 -0.44 1.84
CA TYR A 145 14.82 -1.53 2.81
C TYR A 145 14.04 -2.74 2.31
N LYS A 146 13.88 -2.93 0.98
CA LYS A 146 13.28 -4.18 0.48
C LYS A 146 14.03 -5.44 0.94
N SER A 147 15.34 -5.36 1.22
CA SER A 147 16.08 -6.56 1.66
C SER A 147 16.02 -6.81 3.16
N LYS A 148 16.10 -5.77 3.98
CA LYS A 148 16.22 -5.95 5.45
C LYS A 148 14.90 -6.08 6.18
N PHE A 149 13.80 -5.58 5.62
CA PHE A 149 12.47 -5.73 6.25
C PHE A 149 11.92 -7.14 5.99
N LEU A 150 12.00 -7.63 4.76
CA LEU A 150 11.70 -9.03 4.45
C LEU A 150 12.65 -10.00 5.20
N GLU A 151 13.94 -9.66 5.33
CA GLU A 151 14.88 -10.43 6.15
C GLU A 151 14.57 -10.36 7.64
N LYS A 152 14.11 -9.22 8.17
CA LYS A 152 13.67 -9.12 9.58
C LYS A 152 12.34 -9.82 9.82
N LEU A 153 11.36 -9.70 8.93
CA LEU A 153 10.11 -10.47 9.02
C LEU A 153 10.39 -11.97 8.93
N THR A 154 11.17 -12.42 7.96
CA THR A 154 11.55 -13.84 7.86
C THR A 154 12.41 -14.30 9.03
N SER A 155 13.27 -13.45 9.60
CA SER A 155 14.05 -13.79 10.81
C SER A 155 13.21 -13.75 12.08
N PHE A 156 12.21 -12.90 12.16
CA PHE A 156 11.25 -12.84 13.27
C PHE A 156 10.35 -14.07 13.27
N PHE A 157 9.80 -14.45 12.12
CA PHE A 157 9.02 -15.67 11.98
C PHE A 157 9.84 -16.94 12.20
N LYS A 158 11.11 -17.00 11.75
CA LYS A 158 12.02 -18.12 12.04
C LYS A 158 12.42 -18.27 13.51
N LYS A 159 12.22 -17.26 14.35
CA LYS A 159 12.48 -17.30 15.79
C LYS A 159 11.24 -17.63 16.61
N MET A 160 10.05 -17.64 16.00
CA MET A 160 8.79 -17.98 16.67
C MET A 160 8.32 -19.43 16.41
N PHE A 161 9.02 -20.14 15.53
CA PHE A 161 8.88 -21.57 15.26
C PHE A 161 10.27 -22.24 15.29
#